data_112bb5d55a0dd191b5ffa4c43a762bd8
#
_entry.id   112bb5d55a0dd191b5ffa4c43a762bd8
#
_cell.length_a   1.000
_cell.length_b   1.000
_cell.length_c   1.000
_cell.angle_alpha   90.00
_cell.angle_beta   90.00
_cell.angle_gamma   90.00
#
_symmetry.space_group_name_H-M   'P 1'
#
loop_
_entity.id
_entity.type
_entity.pdbx_description
1 polymer ?
#
loop_
_entity_poly.entity_id
_entity_poly.type
_entity_poly.pdbx_seq_one_letter_code
_entity_poly.pdbx_strand_id
1 'polypeptide(L)'
;MKSGKAKWLVLALMFVLTLGAGLSLQVTADAAVYSTVSTATMTKTAYHKKSTAGAIYNQAHNRKIASLKTYPNTTWYATQKATLKHGNSKGIYYYVANKSGSVKGWIWHGYLTKGKAPFGLKYAKNAIAMDYTTGKAVWSKSANTARPIASVSKLMTLYLVLQKVDGNASTWNQVVDTSSKGLIAMSKSSSCGGFLFQTGHSYTVRELYDAALLDSSNNAAIALGEWVAGSNAKFIQQMNAQAKSWNLGKASFVSASGLENSDLKAFGYAYGTANANMVSAKDVALIARHLIQDYPQILTDGAVGSKTVDGQLCYNYNNMLSGRKYYKASLNVDGLKTGYTPLAGYCFVGTGQQAGKHRVITVVLHDINEFTETQSLMKQAYSYSSMNA
;
A
#
# COMPACT_ATOMS: atom_id res chain seq x y z
N MET A 1 55.34 24.42 -20.37
CA MET A 1 56.31 24.06 -21.43
C MET A 1 55.76 22.88 -22.21
N LYS A 2 55.67 23.04 -23.53
CA LYS A 2 55.58 22.04 -24.64
C LYS A 2 54.35 21.12 -24.63
N SER A 3 53.28 21.32 -25.44
CA SER A 3 53.15 21.31 -26.92
C SER A 3 53.42 19.95 -27.55
N GLY A 4 52.41 19.39 -28.21
CA GLY A 4 52.53 18.22 -29.07
C GLY A 4 51.28 18.05 -29.92
N LYS A 5 51.23 18.74 -31.05
CA LYS A 5 50.31 18.55 -32.20
C LYS A 5 50.77 17.34 -33.02
N ALA A 6 49.84 16.64 -33.64
CA ALA A 6 49.98 16.06 -34.99
C ALA A 6 48.97 14.95 -35.18
N LYS A 7 48.45 14.57 -36.27
CA LYS A 7 48.37 15.05 -37.67
C LYS A 7 47.37 14.09 -38.34
N TRP A 8 46.61 14.61 -39.24
CA TRP A 8 45.73 13.94 -40.21
C TRP A 8 46.47 12.96 -41.10
N LEU A 9 45.87 11.85 -41.43
CA LEU A 9 46.19 11.11 -42.69
C LEU A 9 44.86 10.63 -43.31
N VAL A 10 44.54 11.25 -44.44
CA VAL A 10 43.54 10.83 -45.43
C VAL A 10 44.16 9.73 -46.26
N LEU A 11 43.52 8.58 -46.43
CA LEU A 11 43.79 7.64 -47.47
C LEU A 11 42.51 7.37 -48.26
N ALA A 12 42.47 7.96 -49.44
CA ALA A 12 41.53 7.60 -50.50
C ALA A 12 41.99 6.29 -51.16
N LEU A 13 41.11 5.31 -51.23
CA LEU A 13 41.27 4.17 -52.13
C LEU A 13 40.05 4.06 -53.04
N MET A 14 40.25 4.44 -54.30
CA MET A 14 39.36 4.08 -55.40
C MET A 14 39.32 2.56 -55.54
N PHE A 15 38.14 1.96 -55.65
CA PHE A 15 37.96 0.66 -56.24
C PHE A 15 36.84 0.66 -57.26
N VAL A 16 37.16 0.07 -58.35
CA VAL A 16 36.56 0.00 -59.68
C VAL A 16 35.16 -0.65 -59.63
N LEU A 17 34.24 -0.09 -60.42
CA LEU A 17 32.93 -0.67 -60.78
C LEU A 17 33.12 -2.02 -61.47
N THR A 18 32.46 -3.06 -60.96
CA THR A 18 32.00 -4.18 -61.79
C THR A 18 30.50 -4.26 -61.66
N LEU A 19 29.81 -4.05 -62.78
CA LEU A 19 28.36 -4.33 -62.90
C LEU A 19 28.16 -5.84 -62.76
N GLY A 20 27.58 -6.20 -61.65
CA GLY A 20 26.92 -7.50 -61.41
C GLY A 20 25.46 -7.24 -61.23
N ALA A 21 24.62 -7.49 -62.22
CA ALA A 21 23.15 -7.48 -62.09
C ALA A 21 22.72 -8.63 -61.19
N GLY A 22 22.75 -8.39 -59.86
CA GLY A 22 22.09 -9.23 -58.85
C GLY A 22 20.67 -8.76 -58.66
N LEU A 23 19.73 -9.44 -59.25
CA LEU A 23 18.30 -9.33 -58.85
C LEU A 23 18.19 -9.66 -57.34
N SER A 24 18.22 -8.65 -56.51
CA SER A 24 17.73 -8.78 -55.13
C SER A 24 16.21 -8.93 -55.20
N LEU A 25 15.76 -10.16 -55.14
CA LEU A 25 14.37 -10.43 -54.70
C LEU A 25 14.22 -9.85 -53.31
N GLN A 26 13.77 -8.60 -53.23
CA GLN A 26 13.16 -8.10 -52.00
C GLN A 26 11.90 -8.95 -51.77
N VAL A 27 12.06 -9.98 -50.94
CA VAL A 27 10.92 -10.60 -50.31
C VAL A 27 10.36 -9.54 -49.34
N THR A 28 9.50 -8.70 -49.84
CA THR A 28 8.58 -7.94 -48.99
C THR A 28 7.78 -8.98 -48.23
N ALA A 29 8.10 -9.19 -46.96
CA ALA A 29 7.22 -9.90 -46.07
C ALA A 29 5.91 -9.13 -46.12
N ASP A 30 4.94 -9.64 -46.86
CA ASP A 30 3.57 -9.14 -46.88
C ASP A 30 3.08 -9.19 -45.43
N ALA A 31 3.08 -8.05 -44.75
CA ALA A 31 2.54 -7.93 -43.44
C ALA A 31 1.04 -8.30 -43.59
N ALA A 32 0.68 -9.47 -43.14
CA ALA A 32 -0.62 -10.05 -43.35
C ALA A 32 -1.71 -9.03 -42.93
N VAL A 33 -2.37 -8.46 -43.93
CA VAL A 33 -3.31 -7.35 -43.76
C VAL A 33 -4.63 -7.90 -43.24
N TYR A 34 -5.09 -7.37 -42.10
CA TYR A 34 -6.44 -7.63 -41.64
C TYR A 34 -7.45 -6.88 -42.51
N SER A 35 -8.46 -7.58 -43.03
CA SER A 35 -9.58 -6.97 -43.75
C SER A 35 -10.88 -7.16 -42.96
N THR A 36 -11.72 -6.10 -42.96
CA THR A 36 -13.02 -6.16 -42.31
C THR A 36 -14.02 -6.84 -43.22
N VAL A 37 -14.61 -7.95 -42.76
CA VAL A 37 -15.69 -8.66 -43.48
C VAL A 37 -17.08 -8.08 -43.13
N SER A 38 -17.30 -7.79 -41.85
CA SER A 38 -18.54 -7.19 -41.37
C SER A 38 -18.30 -6.43 -40.04
N THR A 39 -19.15 -5.42 -39.82
CA THR A 39 -19.18 -4.70 -38.54
C THR A 39 -20.63 -4.54 -38.09
N ALA A 40 -20.88 -4.64 -36.79
CA ALA A 40 -22.20 -4.39 -36.20
C ALA A 40 -22.03 -3.69 -34.83
N THR A 41 -22.95 -2.79 -34.54
CA THR A 41 -23.07 -2.23 -33.18
C THR A 41 -23.59 -3.30 -32.23
N MET A 42 -23.24 -3.16 -30.96
CA MET A 42 -23.75 -4.01 -29.88
C MET A 42 -24.09 -3.17 -28.65
N THR A 43 -25.05 -3.62 -27.88
CA THR A 43 -25.35 -3.02 -26.58
C THR A 43 -24.07 -2.98 -25.73
N LYS A 44 -23.77 -1.82 -25.14
CA LYS A 44 -22.60 -1.61 -24.29
C LYS A 44 -22.51 -2.71 -23.23
N THR A 45 -21.57 -3.62 -23.41
CA THR A 45 -21.40 -4.81 -22.57
C THR A 45 -20.03 -4.80 -21.91
N ALA A 46 -20.01 -5.09 -20.61
CA ALA A 46 -18.78 -5.19 -19.85
C ALA A 46 -18.08 -6.54 -20.07
N TYR A 47 -16.76 -6.49 -20.21
CA TYR A 47 -15.85 -7.63 -20.30
C TYR A 47 -14.62 -7.39 -19.43
N HIS A 48 -13.95 -8.46 -19.06
CA HIS A 48 -12.62 -8.41 -18.43
C HIS A 48 -11.69 -9.42 -19.10
N LYS A 49 -10.39 -9.35 -18.79
CA LYS A 49 -9.44 -10.27 -19.39
C LYS A 49 -9.70 -11.72 -18.98
N LYS A 50 -9.68 -12.63 -19.96
CA LYS A 50 -9.58 -14.09 -19.77
C LYS A 50 -8.12 -14.54 -19.75
N SER A 51 -7.26 -13.85 -20.54
CA SER A 51 -5.85 -14.18 -20.70
C SER A 51 -5.00 -12.90 -20.73
N THR A 52 -3.76 -12.99 -20.27
CA THR A 52 -2.76 -11.90 -20.35
C THR A 52 -2.14 -11.75 -21.74
N ALA A 53 -2.30 -12.73 -22.62
CA ALA A 53 -1.75 -12.71 -23.98
C ALA A 53 -2.46 -11.70 -24.91
N GLY A 54 -3.68 -11.27 -24.56
CA GLY A 54 -4.47 -10.36 -25.38
C GLY A 54 -3.85 -8.98 -25.52
N ALA A 55 -4.01 -8.41 -26.71
CA ALA A 55 -3.63 -7.04 -27.02
C ALA A 55 -4.78 -6.30 -27.74
N ILE A 56 -4.82 -4.99 -27.55
CA ILE A 56 -5.76 -4.06 -28.18
C ILE A 56 -5.03 -3.38 -29.32
N TYR A 57 -5.65 -3.32 -30.47
CA TYR A 57 -5.09 -2.79 -31.70
C TYR A 57 -5.92 -1.63 -32.27
N ASN A 58 -5.34 -0.85 -33.16
CA ASN A 58 -6.07 0.10 -33.99
C ASN A 58 -6.98 -0.64 -35.01
N GLN A 59 -7.79 0.08 -35.75
CA GLN A 59 -8.76 -0.50 -36.67
C GLN A 59 -8.10 -1.33 -37.79
N ALA A 60 -6.94 -0.91 -38.26
CA ALA A 60 -6.20 -1.64 -39.30
C ALA A 60 -5.41 -2.85 -38.74
N HIS A 61 -5.44 -3.10 -37.43
CA HIS A 61 -4.68 -4.16 -36.73
C HIS A 61 -3.15 -4.17 -36.94
N ASN A 62 -2.59 -3.09 -37.47
CA ASN A 62 -1.17 -2.93 -37.73
C ASN A 62 -0.40 -2.22 -36.60
N ARG A 63 -1.10 -1.65 -35.60
CA ARG A 63 -0.50 -0.98 -34.44
C ARG A 63 -1.15 -1.42 -33.14
N LYS A 64 -0.33 -1.98 -32.26
CA LYS A 64 -0.73 -2.32 -30.89
C LYS A 64 -0.91 -1.04 -30.05
N ILE A 65 -2.06 -0.89 -29.40
CA ILE A 65 -2.40 0.23 -28.51
C ILE A 65 -2.09 -0.13 -27.06
N ALA A 66 -2.48 -1.34 -26.62
CA ALA A 66 -2.31 -1.77 -25.24
C ALA A 66 -2.23 -3.30 -25.14
N SER A 67 -1.72 -3.79 -23.99
CA SER A 67 -1.72 -5.20 -23.64
C SER A 67 -2.61 -5.44 -22.43
N LEU A 68 -3.39 -6.51 -22.40
CA LEU A 68 -4.17 -6.92 -21.24
C LEU A 68 -3.29 -7.27 -20.02
N LYS A 69 -2.00 -7.56 -20.24
CA LYS A 69 -1.02 -7.75 -19.17
C LYS A 69 -0.83 -6.47 -18.34
N THR A 70 -0.83 -5.30 -19.00
CA THR A 70 -0.68 -3.99 -18.35
C THR A 70 -1.96 -3.55 -17.62
N TYR A 71 -3.11 -4.13 -17.98
CA TYR A 71 -4.44 -3.77 -17.46
C TYR A 71 -5.12 -4.95 -16.76
N PRO A 72 -4.54 -5.54 -15.70
CA PRO A 72 -4.99 -6.81 -15.12
C PRO A 72 -6.42 -6.76 -14.54
N ASN A 73 -6.83 -5.62 -13.99
CA ASN A 73 -8.09 -5.44 -13.27
C ASN A 73 -9.02 -4.44 -13.97
N THR A 74 -8.92 -4.34 -15.32
CA THR A 74 -9.70 -3.37 -16.07
C THR A 74 -10.97 -3.99 -16.63
N THR A 75 -12.09 -3.31 -16.39
CA THR A 75 -13.34 -3.57 -17.13
C THR A 75 -13.29 -2.86 -18.46
N TRP A 76 -13.48 -3.61 -19.53
CA TRP A 76 -13.57 -3.15 -20.90
C TRP A 76 -15.04 -3.13 -21.33
N TYR A 77 -15.48 -2.04 -21.91
CA TYR A 77 -16.84 -1.90 -22.41
C TYR A 77 -16.84 -2.04 -23.93
N ALA A 78 -17.42 -3.13 -24.43
CA ALA A 78 -17.57 -3.37 -25.85
C ALA A 78 -18.84 -2.70 -26.36
N THR A 79 -18.73 -2.03 -27.53
CA THR A 79 -19.84 -1.30 -28.21
C THR A 79 -20.02 -1.71 -29.63
N GLN A 80 -19.05 -2.39 -30.25
CA GLN A 80 -19.09 -2.89 -31.60
C GLN A 80 -18.46 -4.28 -31.68
N LYS A 81 -18.90 -5.07 -32.65
CA LYS A 81 -18.26 -6.32 -33.04
C LYS A 81 -17.93 -6.28 -34.55
N ALA A 82 -16.82 -6.87 -34.94
CA ALA A 82 -16.41 -7.03 -36.33
C ALA A 82 -15.94 -8.45 -36.58
N THR A 83 -16.23 -8.96 -37.77
CA THR A 83 -15.54 -10.13 -38.30
C THR A 83 -14.35 -9.65 -39.14
N LEU A 84 -13.15 -9.98 -38.70
CA LEU A 84 -11.94 -9.66 -39.44
C LEU A 84 -11.38 -10.93 -40.08
N LYS A 85 -10.85 -10.80 -41.28
CA LYS A 85 -10.15 -11.85 -42.03
C LYS A 85 -8.65 -11.55 -42.01
N HIS A 86 -7.85 -12.57 -41.72
CA HIS A 86 -6.41 -12.55 -41.78
C HIS A 86 -5.91 -13.82 -42.48
N GLY A 87 -5.39 -13.68 -43.68
CA GLY A 87 -5.17 -14.81 -44.58
C GLY A 87 -6.48 -15.56 -44.85
N ASN A 88 -6.50 -16.87 -44.64
CA ASN A 88 -7.70 -17.71 -44.76
C ASN A 88 -8.56 -17.79 -43.51
N SER A 89 -8.10 -17.24 -42.38
CA SER A 89 -8.80 -17.32 -41.10
C SER A 89 -9.72 -16.13 -40.87
N LYS A 90 -10.88 -16.38 -40.26
CA LYS A 90 -11.81 -15.33 -39.81
C LYS A 90 -11.92 -15.37 -38.28
N GLY A 91 -12.00 -14.20 -37.64
CA GLY A 91 -12.17 -14.09 -36.20
C GLY A 91 -13.12 -12.95 -35.82
N ILE A 92 -13.77 -13.09 -34.67
CA ILE A 92 -14.63 -12.05 -34.12
C ILE A 92 -13.80 -11.17 -33.20
N TYR A 93 -13.90 -9.87 -33.41
CA TYR A 93 -13.21 -8.83 -32.62
C TYR A 93 -14.24 -7.88 -32.02
N TYR A 94 -13.97 -7.40 -30.82
CA TYR A 94 -14.77 -6.38 -30.14
C TYR A 94 -14.02 -5.07 -30.10
N TYR A 95 -14.71 -3.96 -30.42
CA TYR A 95 -14.21 -2.62 -30.13
C TYR A 95 -14.51 -2.31 -28.68
N VAL A 96 -13.48 -2.18 -27.88
CA VAL A 96 -13.56 -2.00 -26.43
C VAL A 96 -12.93 -0.68 -26.00
N ALA A 97 -13.44 -0.12 -24.91
CA ALA A 97 -12.83 1.01 -24.22
C ALA A 97 -12.82 0.75 -22.71
N ASN A 98 -11.79 1.27 -22.00
CA ASN A 98 -11.83 1.32 -20.54
C ASN A 98 -12.85 2.39 -20.07
N LYS A 99 -13.12 2.47 -18.76
CA LYS A 99 -14.15 3.37 -18.21
C LYS A 99 -13.92 4.85 -18.57
N SER A 100 -12.66 5.32 -18.60
CA SER A 100 -12.29 6.70 -18.93
C SER A 100 -12.25 6.97 -20.44
N GLY A 101 -12.28 5.94 -21.29
CA GLY A 101 -12.08 6.06 -22.72
C GLY A 101 -10.63 6.33 -23.16
N SER A 102 -9.70 6.43 -22.21
CA SER A 102 -8.28 6.72 -22.50
C SER A 102 -7.57 5.62 -23.27
N VAL A 103 -8.04 4.38 -23.15
CA VAL A 103 -7.57 3.24 -23.93
C VAL A 103 -8.77 2.61 -24.62
N LYS A 104 -8.73 2.57 -25.96
CA LYS A 104 -9.79 2.01 -26.80
C LYS A 104 -9.22 1.39 -28.07
N GLY A 105 -9.88 0.39 -28.60
CA GLY A 105 -9.49 -0.29 -29.83
C GLY A 105 -10.09 -1.68 -29.97
N TRP A 106 -9.59 -2.42 -30.95
CA TRP A 106 -10.09 -3.74 -31.31
C TRP A 106 -9.30 -4.85 -30.63
N ILE A 107 -9.99 -5.86 -30.13
CA ILE A 107 -9.39 -7.04 -29.50
C ILE A 107 -10.16 -8.29 -29.91
N TRP A 108 -9.44 -9.40 -30.13
CA TRP A 108 -10.09 -10.68 -30.34
C TRP A 108 -10.92 -11.09 -29.12
N HIS A 109 -12.19 -11.43 -29.34
CA HIS A 109 -13.14 -11.71 -28.26
C HIS A 109 -12.71 -12.86 -27.36
N GLY A 110 -11.95 -13.83 -27.88
CA GLY A 110 -11.45 -14.99 -27.14
C GLY A 110 -10.51 -14.66 -25.97
N TYR A 111 -9.96 -13.43 -25.92
CA TYR A 111 -9.19 -12.95 -24.77
C TYR A 111 -10.04 -12.33 -23.67
N LEU A 112 -11.37 -12.29 -23.84
CA LEU A 112 -12.28 -11.60 -22.96
C LEU A 112 -13.30 -12.56 -22.33
N THR A 113 -13.67 -12.31 -21.08
CA THR A 113 -14.79 -12.95 -20.39
C THR A 113 -15.84 -11.88 -20.12
N LYS A 114 -17.12 -12.20 -20.36
CA LYS A 114 -18.25 -11.29 -20.10
C LYS A 114 -18.37 -11.00 -18.60
N GLY A 115 -18.61 -9.74 -18.26
CA GLY A 115 -18.72 -9.26 -16.89
C GLY A 115 -17.68 -8.19 -16.56
N LYS A 116 -17.87 -7.52 -15.41
CA LYS A 116 -16.88 -6.56 -14.89
C LYS A 116 -15.62 -7.30 -14.40
N ALA A 117 -14.47 -6.64 -14.51
CA ALA A 117 -13.26 -7.16 -13.88
C ALA A 117 -13.47 -7.33 -12.37
N PRO A 118 -12.99 -8.44 -11.78
CA PRO A 118 -12.93 -8.57 -10.35
C PRO A 118 -12.15 -7.40 -9.73
N PHE A 119 -12.60 -6.92 -8.58
CA PHE A 119 -11.87 -5.90 -7.84
C PHE A 119 -10.48 -6.44 -7.44
N GLY A 120 -9.46 -5.61 -7.56
CA GLY A 120 -8.12 -5.94 -7.11
C GLY A 120 -7.24 -4.70 -6.94
N LEU A 121 -6.38 -4.75 -5.95
CA LEU A 121 -5.35 -3.75 -5.69
C LEU A 121 -4.12 -4.05 -6.56
N LYS A 122 -3.52 -3.00 -7.10
CA LYS A 122 -2.39 -3.12 -8.03
C LYS A 122 -1.07 -3.30 -7.29
N TYR A 123 -0.83 -2.52 -6.26
CA TYR A 123 0.47 -2.37 -5.62
C TYR A 123 0.59 -3.11 -4.29
N ALA A 124 -0.40 -3.02 -3.41
CA ALA A 124 -0.38 -3.72 -2.13
C ALA A 124 -0.08 -5.21 -2.32
N LYS A 125 0.91 -5.71 -1.60
CA LYS A 125 1.24 -7.15 -1.62
C LYS A 125 0.24 -7.95 -0.78
N ASN A 126 -0.16 -7.42 0.36
CA ASN A 126 -1.14 -8.02 1.26
C ASN A 126 -2.16 -6.95 1.64
N ALA A 127 -3.44 -7.31 1.63
CA ALA A 127 -4.49 -6.38 2.05
C ALA A 127 -5.74 -7.10 2.52
N ILE A 128 -6.53 -6.41 3.34
CA ILE A 128 -7.83 -6.86 3.81
C ILE A 128 -8.78 -5.67 4.00
N ALA A 129 -10.05 -5.88 3.72
CA ALA A 129 -11.15 -5.07 4.26
C ALA A 129 -11.96 -5.97 5.18
N MET A 130 -12.08 -5.57 6.43
CA MET A 130 -12.80 -6.27 7.49
C MET A 130 -14.01 -5.44 7.92
N ASP A 131 -15.15 -6.08 8.03
CA ASP A 131 -16.30 -5.52 8.72
C ASP A 131 -15.99 -5.50 10.23
N TYR A 132 -15.95 -4.30 10.81
CA TYR A 132 -15.68 -4.13 12.24
C TYR A 132 -16.71 -4.84 13.12
N THR A 133 -17.99 -4.76 12.78
CA THR A 133 -19.10 -5.31 13.57
C THR A 133 -18.99 -6.84 13.66
N THR A 134 -18.81 -7.50 12.54
CA THR A 134 -18.79 -8.96 12.48
C THR A 134 -17.39 -9.59 12.63
N GLY A 135 -16.33 -8.81 12.46
CA GLY A 135 -14.94 -9.29 12.41
C GLY A 135 -14.62 -10.11 11.14
N LYS A 136 -15.54 -10.17 10.17
CA LYS A 136 -15.35 -10.95 8.93
C LYS A 136 -14.66 -10.12 7.84
N ALA A 137 -13.77 -10.78 7.10
CA ALA A 137 -13.22 -10.18 5.89
C ALA A 137 -14.31 -10.11 4.81
N VAL A 138 -14.53 -8.91 4.25
CA VAL A 138 -15.40 -8.71 3.09
C VAL A 138 -14.63 -8.75 1.78
N TRP A 139 -13.33 -8.49 1.84
CA TRP A 139 -12.39 -8.68 0.74
C TRP A 139 -10.96 -8.88 1.26
N SER A 140 -10.16 -9.67 0.57
CA SER A 140 -8.76 -9.88 0.96
C SER A 140 -7.85 -10.24 -0.21
N LYS A 141 -6.55 -9.95 -0.04
CA LYS A 141 -5.44 -10.31 -0.95
C LYS A 141 -4.26 -10.77 -0.10
N SER A 142 -3.91 -12.04 -0.15
CA SER A 142 -2.80 -12.64 0.61
C SER A 142 -2.81 -12.26 2.10
N ALA A 143 -4.00 -12.09 2.71
CA ALA A 143 -4.17 -11.48 4.02
C ALA A 143 -3.57 -12.29 5.18
N ASN A 144 -3.31 -13.58 4.99
CA ASN A 144 -2.74 -14.48 6.01
C ASN A 144 -1.21 -14.61 5.93
N THR A 145 -0.55 -13.91 5.02
CA THR A 145 0.92 -13.94 4.89
C THR A 145 1.53 -12.84 5.75
N ALA A 146 2.37 -13.20 6.72
CA ALA A 146 3.08 -12.25 7.57
C ALA A 146 4.13 -11.46 6.76
N ARG A 147 4.25 -10.18 7.07
CA ARG A 147 5.24 -9.25 6.51
C ARG A 147 5.73 -8.27 7.56
N PRO A 148 6.87 -7.60 7.35
CA PRO A 148 7.24 -6.41 8.11
C PRO A 148 6.11 -5.37 8.00
N ILE A 149 5.74 -4.75 9.14
CA ILE A 149 4.61 -3.81 9.20
C ILE A 149 5.01 -2.41 9.67
N ALA A 150 6.32 -2.17 9.91
CA ALA A 150 6.83 -0.89 10.38
C ALA A 150 6.01 -0.33 11.56
N SER A 151 5.80 0.99 11.59
CA SER A 151 5.08 1.70 12.66
C SER A 151 3.59 1.33 12.82
N VAL A 152 3.01 0.52 11.95
CA VAL A 152 1.70 -0.10 12.21
C VAL A 152 1.73 -0.96 13.47
N SER A 153 2.90 -1.47 13.86
CA SER A 153 3.16 -2.16 15.14
C SER A 153 2.74 -1.37 16.36
N LYS A 154 2.77 -0.03 16.29
CA LYS A 154 2.37 0.84 17.39
C LYS A 154 0.90 0.70 17.78
N LEU A 155 0.06 0.11 16.92
CA LEU A 155 -1.33 -0.21 17.32
C LEU A 155 -1.36 -1.19 18.50
N MET A 156 -0.48 -2.21 18.53
CA MET A 156 -0.33 -3.11 19.67
C MET A 156 0.26 -2.38 20.88
N THR A 157 1.26 -1.54 20.66
CA THR A 157 1.89 -0.73 21.73
C THR A 157 0.86 0.18 22.40
N LEU A 158 0.10 0.92 21.59
CA LEU A 158 -0.94 1.84 22.09
C LEU A 158 -2.09 1.08 22.79
N TYR A 159 -2.44 -0.12 22.31
CA TYR A 159 -3.40 -0.98 23.00
C TYR A 159 -2.93 -1.30 24.42
N LEU A 160 -1.69 -1.75 24.60
CA LEU A 160 -1.15 -2.10 25.92
C LEU A 160 -0.96 -0.88 26.82
N VAL A 161 -0.65 0.30 26.24
CA VAL A 161 -0.63 1.57 26.98
C VAL A 161 -2.02 1.92 27.49
N LEU A 162 -3.04 1.88 26.63
CA LEU A 162 -4.42 2.15 26.98
C LEU A 162 -4.96 1.15 28.02
N GLN A 163 -4.55 -0.12 27.91
CA GLN A 163 -4.89 -1.15 28.90
C GLN A 163 -4.31 -0.82 30.29
N LYS A 164 -3.08 -0.31 30.37
CA LYS A 164 -2.49 0.11 31.64
C LYS A 164 -3.11 1.42 32.18
N VAL A 165 -3.51 2.31 31.29
CA VAL A 165 -4.25 3.54 31.68
C VAL A 165 -5.61 3.18 32.30
N ASP A 166 -6.28 2.17 31.76
CA ASP A 166 -7.53 1.58 32.27
C ASP A 166 -8.60 2.63 32.63
N GLY A 167 -8.78 3.65 31.78
CA GLY A 167 -9.72 4.75 32.00
C GLY A 167 -9.36 5.69 33.16
N ASN A 168 -8.27 5.44 33.89
CA ASN A 168 -7.85 6.28 35.01
C ASN A 168 -7.19 7.58 34.55
N ALA A 169 -7.87 8.71 34.69
CA ALA A 169 -7.36 10.01 34.26
C ALA A 169 -6.02 10.39 34.92
N SER A 170 -5.74 9.98 36.15
CA SER A 170 -4.49 10.30 36.83
C SER A 170 -3.28 9.57 36.21
N THR A 171 -3.50 8.41 35.59
CA THR A 171 -2.45 7.64 34.92
C THR A 171 -1.87 8.38 33.71
N TRP A 172 -2.68 9.19 33.02
CA TRP A 172 -2.21 10.02 31.91
C TRP A 172 -1.17 11.06 32.33
N ASN A 173 -1.18 11.51 33.58
CA ASN A 173 -0.26 12.50 34.13
C ASN A 173 0.98 11.87 34.77
N GLN A 174 1.09 10.52 34.78
CA GLN A 174 2.30 9.87 35.28
C GLN A 174 3.49 10.20 34.39
N VAL A 175 4.62 10.47 35.03
CA VAL A 175 5.89 10.73 34.34
C VAL A 175 6.48 9.42 33.83
N VAL A 176 6.92 9.42 32.58
CA VAL A 176 7.63 8.30 31.94
C VAL A 176 9.14 8.58 32.00
N ASP A 177 9.91 7.59 32.41
CA ASP A 177 11.37 7.70 32.37
C ASP A 177 11.88 7.72 30.92
N THR A 178 12.41 8.85 30.52
CA THR A 178 13.01 9.07 29.19
C THR A 178 14.52 9.37 29.28
N SER A 179 15.13 9.14 30.43
CA SER A 179 16.52 9.51 30.73
C SER A 179 17.57 8.61 30.06
N SER A 180 17.14 7.46 29.50
CA SER A 180 18.03 6.53 28.80
C SER A 180 18.83 7.20 27.69
N LYS A 181 20.16 7.05 27.70
CA LYS A 181 21.05 7.55 26.64
C LYS A 181 20.62 7.07 25.25
N GLY A 182 20.15 5.83 25.15
CA GLY A 182 19.63 5.26 23.91
C GLY A 182 18.39 5.98 23.38
N LEU A 183 17.41 6.27 24.26
CA LEU A 183 16.19 7.01 23.89
C LEU A 183 16.52 8.45 23.49
N ILE A 184 17.38 9.14 24.24
CA ILE A 184 17.81 10.50 23.93
C ILE A 184 18.57 10.54 22.59
N ALA A 185 19.48 9.59 22.35
CA ALA A 185 20.18 9.51 21.07
C ALA A 185 19.23 9.20 19.91
N MET A 186 18.30 8.27 20.11
CA MET A 186 17.27 7.93 19.12
C MET A 186 16.40 9.13 18.79
N SER A 187 15.94 9.90 19.78
CA SER A 187 15.08 11.08 19.57
C SER A 187 15.72 12.14 18.64
N LYS A 188 17.04 12.21 18.59
CA LYS A 188 17.82 13.10 17.74
C LYS A 188 18.10 12.54 16.34
N SER A 189 17.77 11.27 16.10
CA SER A 189 18.00 10.61 14.82
C SER A 189 16.92 10.98 13.82
N SER A 190 17.31 11.47 12.65
CA SER A 190 16.37 11.83 11.57
C SER A 190 15.66 10.61 10.95
N SER A 191 16.23 9.41 11.05
CA SER A 191 15.67 8.17 10.49
C SER A 191 14.95 7.30 11.51
N CYS A 192 15.37 7.34 12.79
CA CYS A 192 14.88 6.44 13.83
C CYS A 192 14.14 7.16 14.96
N GLY A 193 14.14 8.49 14.99
CA GLY A 193 13.60 9.29 16.07
C GLY A 193 12.10 9.58 15.94
N GLY A 194 11.80 10.82 16.20
CA GLY A 194 10.46 11.41 16.24
C GLY A 194 10.47 12.55 17.24
N PHE A 195 9.62 12.48 18.24
CA PHE A 195 9.52 13.47 19.32
C PHE A 195 10.85 13.63 20.09
N LEU A 196 11.41 14.85 20.10
CA LEU A 196 12.73 15.13 20.70
C LEU A 196 12.66 15.06 22.22
N PHE A 197 13.50 14.22 22.84
CA PHE A 197 13.67 14.15 24.28
C PHE A 197 14.76 15.14 24.73
N GLN A 198 14.40 16.04 25.63
CA GLN A 198 15.32 17.00 26.24
C GLN A 198 15.90 16.43 27.55
N THR A 199 17.21 16.56 27.74
CA THR A 199 17.87 16.10 28.96
C THR A 199 17.33 16.88 30.18
N GLY A 200 16.94 16.13 31.21
CA GLY A 200 16.38 16.71 32.46
C GLY A 200 14.91 17.14 32.36
N HIS A 201 14.28 16.98 31.20
CA HIS A 201 12.84 17.22 31.05
C HIS A 201 12.02 15.96 31.30
N SER A 202 10.86 16.11 31.91
CA SER A 202 9.92 15.01 32.22
C SER A 202 8.75 15.03 31.26
N TYR A 203 8.41 13.88 30.70
CA TYR A 203 7.28 13.71 29.82
C TYR A 203 6.22 12.80 30.44
N THR A 204 4.96 13.17 30.27
CA THR A 204 3.83 12.39 30.76
C THR A 204 3.45 11.27 29.80
N VAL A 205 2.70 10.28 30.30
CA VAL A 205 2.13 9.21 29.47
C VAL A 205 1.30 9.79 28.32
N ARG A 206 0.49 10.86 28.58
CA ARG A 206 -0.35 11.49 27.55
C ARG A 206 0.49 12.13 26.44
N GLU A 207 1.55 12.84 26.77
CA GLU A 207 2.43 13.47 25.78
C GLU A 207 3.11 12.45 24.89
N LEU A 208 3.64 11.38 25.49
CA LEU A 208 4.28 10.33 24.71
C LEU A 208 3.30 9.49 23.89
N TYR A 209 2.08 9.27 24.41
CA TYR A 209 1.00 8.63 23.64
C TYR A 209 0.63 9.45 22.40
N ASP A 210 0.43 10.75 22.55
CA ASP A 210 0.14 11.65 21.43
C ASP A 210 1.28 11.67 20.39
N ALA A 211 2.53 11.73 20.85
CA ALA A 211 3.71 11.66 19.98
C ALA A 211 3.82 10.31 19.23
N ALA A 212 3.56 9.19 19.91
CA ALA A 212 3.60 7.86 19.28
C ALA A 212 2.45 7.64 18.29
N LEU A 213 1.24 8.14 18.59
CA LEU A 213 0.07 8.00 17.75
C LEU A 213 0.15 8.90 16.50
N LEU A 214 0.38 10.21 16.71
CA LEU A 214 0.30 11.21 15.65
C LEU A 214 1.59 11.28 14.85
N ASP A 215 2.71 11.61 15.51
CA ASP A 215 4.01 11.79 14.87
C ASP A 215 4.74 10.46 14.61
N SER A 216 4.13 9.35 15.02
CA SER A 216 4.75 8.03 14.88
C SER A 216 6.09 7.90 15.61
N SER A 217 6.34 8.72 16.64
CA SER A 217 7.61 8.74 17.37
C SER A 217 8.01 7.35 17.88
N ASN A 218 9.22 6.92 17.51
CA ASN A 218 9.73 5.60 17.86
C ASN A 218 10.23 5.54 19.28
N ASN A 219 10.98 6.57 19.70
CA ASN A 219 11.47 6.70 21.07
C ASN A 219 10.32 6.84 22.08
N ALA A 220 9.26 7.59 21.75
CA ALA A 220 8.07 7.67 22.60
C ALA A 220 7.36 6.31 22.74
N ALA A 221 7.23 5.54 21.66
CA ALA A 221 6.64 4.21 21.71
C ALA A 221 7.46 3.23 22.57
N ILE A 222 8.79 3.28 22.50
CA ILE A 222 9.68 2.44 23.32
C ILE A 222 9.61 2.86 24.79
N ALA A 223 9.69 4.16 25.10
CA ALA A 223 9.59 4.68 26.46
C ALA A 223 8.26 4.30 27.11
N LEU A 224 7.15 4.40 26.37
CA LEU A 224 5.83 3.93 26.84
C LEU A 224 5.83 2.42 27.09
N GLY A 225 6.49 1.63 26.23
CA GLY A 225 6.63 0.18 26.44
C GLY A 225 7.37 -0.13 27.74
N GLU A 226 8.46 0.60 28.03
CA GLU A 226 9.20 0.45 29.28
C GLU A 226 8.39 0.90 30.50
N TRP A 227 7.62 1.99 30.36
CA TRP A 227 6.67 2.41 31.40
C TRP A 227 5.61 1.33 31.66
N VAL A 228 5.08 0.66 30.61
CA VAL A 228 4.08 -0.41 30.77
C VAL A 228 4.66 -1.61 31.52
N ALA A 229 5.83 -2.13 31.12
CA ALA A 229 6.33 -3.44 31.51
C ALA A 229 7.62 -3.40 32.35
N GLY A 230 8.20 -2.23 32.60
CA GLY A 230 9.44 -2.02 33.35
C GLY A 230 10.72 -2.25 32.55
N SER A 231 10.64 -2.80 31.31
CA SER A 231 11.76 -2.86 30.38
C SER A 231 11.28 -3.14 28.95
N ASN A 232 12.07 -2.75 27.95
CA ASN A 232 11.80 -3.04 26.53
C ASN A 232 11.61 -4.55 26.29
N ALA A 233 12.47 -5.40 26.84
CA ALA A 233 12.36 -6.86 26.66
C ALA A 233 11.04 -7.43 27.21
N LYS A 234 10.66 -7.06 28.43
CA LYS A 234 9.37 -7.48 29.03
C LYS A 234 8.18 -6.96 28.24
N PHE A 235 8.26 -5.74 27.72
CA PHE A 235 7.19 -5.18 26.90
C PHE A 235 7.00 -5.96 25.60
N ILE A 236 8.07 -6.31 24.90
CA ILE A 236 7.98 -7.12 23.67
C ILE A 236 7.43 -8.52 23.99
N GLN A 237 7.80 -9.12 25.12
CA GLN A 237 7.19 -10.38 25.59
C GLN A 237 5.67 -10.20 25.80
N GLN A 238 5.26 -9.09 26.41
CA GLN A 238 3.83 -8.78 26.61
C GLN A 238 3.09 -8.57 25.28
N MET A 239 3.68 -7.88 24.29
CA MET A 239 3.09 -7.76 22.95
C MET A 239 2.84 -9.16 22.32
N ASN A 240 3.80 -10.06 22.42
CA ASN A 240 3.68 -11.43 21.90
C ASN A 240 2.66 -12.27 22.70
N ALA A 241 2.61 -12.10 24.01
CA ALA A 241 1.61 -12.75 24.88
C ALA A 241 0.20 -12.28 24.52
N GLN A 242 0.01 -10.98 24.30
CA GLN A 242 -1.25 -10.40 23.85
C GLN A 242 -1.67 -10.91 22.48
N ALA A 243 -0.74 -11.00 21.53
CA ALA A 243 -0.99 -11.57 20.21
C ALA A 243 -1.44 -13.05 20.30
N LYS A 244 -0.81 -13.82 21.19
CA LYS A 244 -1.18 -15.21 21.46
C LYS A 244 -2.58 -15.31 22.09
N SER A 245 -2.92 -14.47 23.05
CA SER A 245 -4.25 -14.48 23.72
C SER A 245 -5.39 -14.20 22.73
N TRP A 246 -5.14 -13.39 21.71
CA TRP A 246 -6.08 -13.10 20.63
C TRP A 246 -6.05 -14.13 19.47
N ASN A 247 -5.24 -15.19 19.59
CA ASN A 247 -5.06 -16.19 18.55
C ASN A 247 -4.60 -15.59 17.20
N LEU A 248 -3.73 -14.58 17.23
CA LEU A 248 -3.13 -13.99 16.05
C LEU A 248 -2.09 -14.98 15.49
N GLY A 249 -2.48 -15.78 14.52
CA GLY A 249 -1.68 -16.92 14.08
C GLY A 249 -0.40 -16.56 13.32
N LYS A 250 -0.26 -15.33 12.84
CA LYS A 250 0.88 -14.85 12.04
C LYS A 250 1.36 -13.49 12.54
N ALA A 251 1.49 -13.35 13.86
CA ALA A 251 2.02 -12.15 14.51
C ALA A 251 3.22 -12.49 15.39
N SER A 252 4.31 -11.76 15.20
CA SER A 252 5.54 -11.85 15.99
C SER A 252 6.15 -10.46 16.14
N PHE A 253 6.42 -10.04 17.36
CA PHE A 253 6.93 -8.72 17.70
C PHE A 253 8.35 -8.83 18.27
N VAL A 254 9.23 -7.93 17.81
CA VAL A 254 10.59 -7.72 18.30
C VAL A 254 10.86 -6.26 18.67
N SER A 255 9.88 -5.38 18.45
CA SER A 255 10.01 -3.93 18.66
C SER A 255 8.68 -3.30 19.02
N ALA A 256 8.68 -2.42 20.03
CA ALA A 256 7.53 -1.57 20.38
C ALA A 256 7.23 -0.51 19.32
N SER A 257 8.24 -0.06 18.60
CA SER A 257 8.13 1.02 17.60
C SER A 257 7.79 0.53 16.19
N GLY A 258 8.24 -0.67 15.84
CA GLY A 258 8.18 -1.23 14.49
C GLY A 258 9.42 -0.95 13.64
N LEU A 259 10.45 -0.32 14.19
CA LEU A 259 11.78 -0.29 13.57
C LEU A 259 12.39 -1.69 13.54
N GLU A 260 13.28 -1.91 12.59
CA GLU A 260 14.07 -3.13 12.48
C GLU A 260 15.12 -3.21 13.61
N ASN A 261 15.45 -4.43 14.02
CA ASN A 261 16.50 -4.66 15.03
C ASN A 261 17.87 -4.16 14.57
N SER A 262 18.15 -4.16 13.26
CA SER A 262 19.34 -3.55 12.68
C SER A 262 19.48 -2.06 13.03
N ASP A 263 18.38 -1.32 13.05
CA ASP A 263 18.35 0.10 13.38
C ASP A 263 18.38 0.31 14.90
N LEU A 264 17.65 -0.52 15.65
CA LEU A 264 17.54 -0.44 17.11
C LEU A 264 18.83 -0.81 17.85
N LYS A 265 19.70 -1.61 17.23
CA LYS A 265 20.95 -2.08 17.83
C LYS A 265 21.88 -0.92 18.23
N ALA A 266 21.94 0.13 17.41
CA ALA A 266 22.76 1.31 17.69
C ALA A 266 22.33 2.07 18.95
N PHE A 267 21.07 1.91 19.36
CA PHE A 267 20.49 2.58 20.53
C PHE A 267 20.32 1.65 21.75
N GLY A 268 20.70 0.35 21.61
CA GLY A 268 20.58 -0.63 22.70
C GLY A 268 19.16 -1.23 22.87
N TYR A 269 18.29 -1.10 21.87
CA TYR A 269 16.89 -1.54 21.94
C TYR A 269 16.54 -2.74 21.03
N ALA A 270 17.55 -3.36 20.40
CA ALA A 270 17.33 -4.61 19.66
C ALA A 270 16.92 -5.75 20.59
N TYR A 271 15.97 -6.59 20.17
CA TYR A 271 15.45 -7.71 20.93
C TYR A 271 15.26 -8.96 20.06
N GLY A 272 15.76 -10.11 20.54
CA GLY A 272 15.65 -11.38 19.83
C GLY A 272 16.50 -11.44 18.56
N THR A 273 16.26 -12.44 17.73
CA THR A 273 17.05 -12.73 16.52
C THR A 273 16.38 -12.30 15.21
N ALA A 274 15.06 -12.15 15.19
CA ALA A 274 14.34 -11.66 14.03
C ALA A 274 14.57 -10.16 13.83
N ASN A 275 14.64 -9.70 12.57
CA ASN A 275 14.95 -8.31 12.29
C ASN A 275 13.75 -7.36 12.38
N ALA A 276 12.53 -7.83 12.17
CA ALA A 276 11.35 -6.97 12.11
C ALA A 276 10.12 -7.61 12.76
N ASN A 277 9.15 -6.79 13.14
CA ASN A 277 7.82 -7.26 13.50
C ASN A 277 7.14 -7.87 12.27
N MET A 278 6.78 -9.13 12.35
CA MET A 278 6.17 -9.89 11.26
C MET A 278 4.70 -10.14 11.59
N VAL A 279 3.78 -9.52 10.86
CA VAL A 279 2.33 -9.64 11.12
C VAL A 279 1.57 -9.74 9.80
N SER A 280 0.52 -10.55 9.75
CA SER A 280 -0.35 -10.65 8.58
C SER A 280 -1.34 -9.48 8.53
N ALA A 281 -1.83 -9.13 7.33
CA ALA A 281 -2.85 -8.08 7.19
C ALA A 281 -4.13 -8.42 7.96
N LYS A 282 -4.49 -9.71 8.05
CA LYS A 282 -5.61 -10.17 8.86
C LYS A 282 -5.38 -9.90 10.36
N ASP A 283 -4.20 -10.24 10.86
CA ASP A 283 -3.88 -10.07 12.27
C ASP A 283 -3.77 -8.59 12.64
N VAL A 284 -3.23 -7.74 11.74
CA VAL A 284 -3.25 -6.28 11.90
C VAL A 284 -4.69 -5.74 11.99
N ALA A 285 -5.59 -6.23 11.14
CA ALA A 285 -7.00 -5.82 11.19
C ALA A 285 -7.69 -6.26 12.50
N LEU A 286 -7.34 -7.42 13.03
CA LEU A 286 -7.82 -7.90 14.33
C LEU A 286 -7.27 -7.04 15.48
N ILE A 287 -5.98 -6.68 15.47
CA ILE A 287 -5.38 -5.75 16.44
C ILE A 287 -6.14 -4.41 16.42
N ALA A 288 -6.35 -3.85 15.23
CA ALA A 288 -7.10 -2.60 15.09
C ALA A 288 -8.55 -2.73 15.59
N ARG A 289 -9.20 -3.87 15.33
CA ARG A 289 -10.54 -4.13 15.81
C ARG A 289 -10.62 -4.19 17.34
N HIS A 290 -9.72 -4.91 17.99
CA HIS A 290 -9.63 -4.94 19.47
C HIS A 290 -9.36 -3.55 20.02
N LEU A 291 -8.41 -2.81 19.44
CA LEU A 291 -8.09 -1.45 19.88
C LEU A 291 -9.31 -0.52 19.83
N ILE A 292 -10.07 -0.55 18.73
CA ILE A 292 -11.27 0.28 18.58
C ILE A 292 -12.40 -0.19 19.51
N GLN A 293 -12.54 -1.50 19.71
CA GLN A 293 -13.59 -2.08 20.53
C GLN A 293 -13.39 -1.78 22.00
N ASP A 294 -12.18 -1.96 22.51
CA ASP A 294 -11.87 -1.84 23.93
C ASP A 294 -11.57 -0.37 24.32
N TYR A 295 -11.01 0.41 23.36
CA TYR A 295 -10.58 1.81 23.57
C TYR A 295 -11.03 2.71 22.40
N PRO A 296 -12.35 2.99 22.26
CA PRO A 296 -12.93 3.73 21.14
C PRO A 296 -12.40 5.16 21.01
N GLN A 297 -11.87 5.76 22.09
CA GLN A 297 -11.19 7.07 22.04
C GLN A 297 -10.04 7.15 21.04
N ILE A 298 -9.45 6.02 20.64
CA ILE A 298 -8.39 5.98 19.62
C ILE A 298 -8.85 6.58 18.28
N LEU A 299 -10.16 6.53 17.98
CA LEU A 299 -10.72 7.13 16.77
C LEU A 299 -10.73 8.65 16.86
N THR A 300 -11.08 9.20 18.03
CA THR A 300 -11.05 10.66 18.26
C THR A 300 -9.61 11.17 18.31
N ASP A 301 -8.74 10.49 19.05
CA ASP A 301 -7.32 10.86 19.17
C ASP A 301 -6.60 10.73 17.80
N GLY A 302 -6.88 9.68 17.05
CA GLY A 302 -6.27 9.40 15.73
C GLY A 302 -6.81 10.25 14.57
N ALA A 303 -7.97 10.91 14.75
CA ALA A 303 -8.54 11.82 13.76
C ALA A 303 -7.92 13.23 13.79
N VAL A 304 -7.11 13.53 14.79
CA VAL A 304 -6.43 14.82 14.94
C VAL A 304 -5.34 14.95 13.86
N GLY A 305 -5.38 16.03 13.08
CA GLY A 305 -4.41 16.25 11.99
C GLY A 305 -3.00 16.63 12.47
N SER A 306 -2.91 17.37 13.58
CA SER A 306 -1.65 17.71 14.27
C SER A 306 -1.96 18.22 15.67
N LYS A 307 -1.00 18.10 16.58
CA LYS A 307 -1.10 18.60 17.96
C LYS A 307 0.28 19.08 18.41
N THR A 308 0.33 20.24 19.06
CA THR A 308 1.54 20.67 19.75
C THR A 308 1.60 19.99 21.11
N VAL A 309 2.69 19.27 21.35
CA VAL A 309 2.97 18.54 22.58
C VAL A 309 4.30 19.05 23.09
N ASP A 310 4.32 19.60 24.29
CA ASP A 310 5.52 20.21 24.90
C ASP A 310 6.31 21.08 23.91
N GLY A 311 5.61 22.02 23.24
CA GLY A 311 6.22 22.93 22.26
C GLY A 311 6.61 22.32 20.91
N GLN A 312 6.50 21.00 20.74
CA GLN A 312 6.84 20.28 19.51
C GLN A 312 5.58 19.92 18.72
N LEU A 313 5.61 20.14 17.40
CA LEU A 313 4.49 19.79 16.52
C LEU A 313 4.51 18.30 16.20
N CYS A 314 3.56 17.57 16.75
CA CYS A 314 3.27 16.18 16.37
C CYS A 314 2.32 16.17 15.17
N TYR A 315 2.80 15.74 14.01
CA TYR A 315 2.06 15.73 12.76
C TYR A 315 1.49 14.35 12.45
N ASN A 316 0.19 14.28 12.18
CA ASN A 316 -0.44 13.02 11.80
C ASN A 316 -0.21 12.73 10.31
N TYR A 317 0.50 11.65 10.01
CA TYR A 317 0.81 11.23 8.64
C TYR A 317 -0.35 10.55 7.90
N ASN A 318 -1.53 10.41 8.54
CA ASN A 318 -2.73 9.93 7.87
C ASN A 318 -3.28 10.98 6.89
N ASN A 319 -2.87 10.91 5.65
CA ASN A 319 -3.27 11.85 4.61
C ASN A 319 -4.71 11.63 4.09
N MET A 320 -5.50 10.72 4.69
CA MET A 320 -6.92 10.52 4.38
C MET A 320 -7.86 11.27 5.34
N LEU A 321 -7.33 11.91 6.40
CA LEU A 321 -8.12 12.73 7.33
C LEU A 321 -8.64 14.01 6.67
N SER A 322 -9.65 14.63 7.30
CA SER A 322 -10.24 15.89 6.84
C SER A 322 -9.15 16.97 6.64
N GLY A 323 -9.25 17.71 5.55
CA GLY A 323 -8.27 18.74 5.18
C GLY A 323 -6.96 18.21 4.57
N ARG A 324 -6.78 16.89 4.42
CA ARG A 324 -5.58 16.28 3.86
C ARG A 324 -5.75 15.88 2.39
N LYS A 325 -4.61 15.65 1.70
CA LYS A 325 -4.52 15.41 0.24
C LYS A 325 -5.43 14.28 -0.27
N TYR A 326 -5.58 13.21 0.48
CA TYR A 326 -6.35 12.03 0.08
C TYR A 326 -7.72 11.95 0.77
N TYR A 327 -8.17 13.04 1.39
CA TYR A 327 -9.49 13.08 2.02
C TYR A 327 -10.62 12.83 1.03
N LYS A 328 -11.58 12.04 1.43
CA LYS A 328 -12.85 11.80 0.73
C LYS A 328 -13.97 11.74 1.75
N ALA A 329 -14.79 12.78 1.80
CA ALA A 329 -15.92 12.86 2.75
C ALA A 329 -16.81 11.61 2.70
N SER A 330 -17.03 11.05 1.51
CA SER A 330 -17.82 9.83 1.32
C SER A 330 -17.22 8.57 1.95
N LEU A 331 -15.98 8.58 2.43
CA LEU A 331 -15.37 7.44 3.13
C LEU A 331 -15.37 7.64 4.63
N ASN A 332 -15.49 8.89 5.09
CA ASN A 332 -15.52 9.29 6.49
C ASN A 332 -14.42 8.64 7.34
N VAL A 333 -13.16 8.80 6.86
CA VAL A 333 -11.98 8.20 7.51
C VAL A 333 -11.65 8.95 8.79
N ASP A 334 -11.49 8.22 9.89
CA ASP A 334 -11.22 8.73 11.23
C ASP A 334 -10.02 8.04 11.94
N GLY A 335 -9.21 7.29 11.21
CA GLY A 335 -8.01 6.60 11.75
C GLY A 335 -7.34 5.74 10.68
N LEU A 336 -6.32 4.94 11.02
CA LEU A 336 -5.65 4.81 12.30
C LEU A 336 -4.15 5.13 12.20
N LYS A 337 -3.36 4.31 11.45
CA LYS A 337 -1.90 4.35 11.53
C LYS A 337 -1.22 4.08 10.21
N THR A 338 -0.24 4.92 9.88
CA THR A 338 0.73 4.71 8.80
C THR A 338 1.97 3.97 9.30
N GLY A 339 2.69 3.34 8.39
CA GLY A 339 4.01 2.76 8.66
C GLY A 339 4.86 2.71 7.40
N TYR A 340 6.14 2.98 7.54
CA TYR A 340 7.11 2.85 6.46
C TYR A 340 8.49 2.52 7.02
N THR A 341 9.12 1.54 6.43
CA THR A 341 10.59 1.34 6.40
C THR A 341 10.94 0.82 5.01
N PRO A 342 12.20 0.90 4.57
CA PRO A 342 12.61 0.32 3.28
C PRO A 342 12.26 -1.16 3.14
N LEU A 343 12.32 -1.92 4.25
CA LEU A 343 11.98 -3.35 4.29
C LEU A 343 10.46 -3.59 4.19
N ALA A 344 9.68 -2.81 4.94
CA ALA A 344 8.22 -2.97 5.02
C ALA A 344 7.49 -2.43 3.78
N GLY A 345 8.04 -1.41 3.09
CA GLY A 345 7.29 -0.57 2.16
C GLY A 345 6.24 0.28 2.89
N TYR A 346 5.38 0.96 2.14
CA TYR A 346 4.28 1.69 2.76
C TYR A 346 3.21 0.73 3.29
N CYS A 347 2.82 0.93 4.53
CA CYS A 347 1.78 0.19 5.25
C CYS A 347 0.76 1.19 5.79
N PHE A 348 -0.51 0.87 5.70
CA PHE A 348 -1.56 1.72 6.25
C PHE A 348 -2.73 0.90 6.79
N VAL A 349 -3.18 1.28 7.98
CA VAL A 349 -4.45 0.83 8.55
C VAL A 349 -5.41 2.01 8.53
N GLY A 350 -6.44 1.88 7.71
CA GLY A 350 -7.50 2.88 7.60
C GLY A 350 -8.80 2.36 8.20
N THR A 351 -9.55 3.24 8.87
CA THR A 351 -10.91 2.96 9.32
C THR A 351 -11.82 4.13 9.02
N GLY A 352 -13.10 3.85 8.90
CA GLY A 352 -14.14 4.85 8.66
C GLY A 352 -15.51 4.20 8.66
N GLN A 353 -16.55 5.04 8.71
CA GLN A 353 -17.94 4.58 8.68
C GLN A 353 -18.80 5.51 7.83
N GLN A 354 -19.39 4.98 6.78
CA GLN A 354 -20.42 5.69 6.01
C GLN A 354 -21.78 5.60 6.72
N ALA A 355 -22.62 6.61 6.51
CA ALA A 355 -24.00 6.56 6.98
C ALA A 355 -24.72 5.31 6.46
N GLY A 356 -25.45 4.59 7.32
CA GLY A 356 -26.15 3.34 7.00
C GLY A 356 -25.25 2.15 6.66
N LYS A 357 -23.97 2.20 7.03
CA LYS A 357 -23.01 1.11 6.83
C LYS A 357 -22.32 0.73 8.14
N HIS A 358 -21.90 -0.52 8.25
CA HIS A 358 -20.93 -0.93 9.25
C HIS A 358 -19.60 -0.18 9.07
N ARG A 359 -18.89 0.05 10.18
CA ARG A 359 -17.50 0.53 10.12
C ARG A 359 -16.65 -0.49 9.38
N VAL A 360 -15.75 0.00 8.52
CA VAL A 360 -14.75 -0.84 7.85
C VAL A 360 -13.37 -0.59 8.46
N ILE A 361 -12.61 -1.67 8.62
CA ILE A 361 -11.16 -1.63 8.87
C ILE A 361 -10.48 -2.12 7.61
N THR A 362 -9.56 -1.34 7.07
CA THR A 362 -8.75 -1.71 5.90
C THR A 362 -7.28 -1.74 6.26
N VAL A 363 -6.58 -2.74 5.78
CA VAL A 363 -5.13 -2.85 5.90
C VAL A 363 -4.53 -3.05 4.53
N VAL A 364 -3.51 -2.25 4.19
CA VAL A 364 -2.65 -2.45 3.03
C VAL A 364 -1.21 -2.52 3.51
N LEU A 365 -0.46 -3.53 3.06
CA LEU A 365 0.92 -3.77 3.44
C LEU A 365 1.80 -3.88 2.21
N HIS A 366 3.03 -3.35 2.33
CA HIS A 366 4.04 -3.34 1.29
C HIS A 366 3.50 -2.76 -0.02
N ASP A 367 3.02 -1.55 0.08
CA ASP A 367 2.41 -0.77 -1.01
C ASP A 367 3.36 0.34 -1.47
N ILE A 368 3.01 1.03 -2.54
CA ILE A 368 3.64 2.26 -3.03
C ILE A 368 2.64 3.41 -3.23
N ASN A 369 1.34 3.13 -2.98
CA ASN A 369 0.21 4.09 -3.09
C ASN A 369 -0.87 3.79 -2.04
N GLU A 370 -0.48 3.61 -0.80
CA GLU A 370 -1.29 3.11 0.31
C GLU A 370 -2.63 3.84 0.48
N PHE A 371 -2.65 5.17 0.33
CA PHE A 371 -3.89 5.95 0.49
C PHE A 371 -4.86 5.76 -0.67
N THR A 372 -4.37 5.75 -1.92
CA THR A 372 -5.22 5.52 -3.11
C THR A 372 -5.75 4.10 -3.18
N GLU A 373 -4.94 3.12 -2.81
CA GLU A 373 -5.38 1.73 -2.74
C GLU A 373 -6.37 1.52 -1.59
N THR A 374 -6.15 2.15 -0.43
CA THR A 374 -7.11 2.15 0.68
C THR A 374 -8.43 2.79 0.30
N GLN A 375 -8.44 3.95 -0.38
CA GLN A 375 -9.68 4.54 -0.89
C GLN A 375 -10.46 3.58 -1.80
N SER A 376 -9.75 2.89 -2.68
CA SER A 376 -10.34 1.93 -3.60
C SER A 376 -10.90 0.71 -2.86
N LEU A 377 -10.17 0.23 -1.85
CA LEU A 377 -10.56 -0.90 -1.01
C LEU A 377 -11.79 -0.58 -0.15
N MET A 378 -11.83 0.59 0.49
CA MET A 378 -12.98 1.05 1.27
C MET A 378 -14.24 1.21 0.40
N LYS A 379 -14.11 1.81 -0.79
CA LYS A 379 -15.24 1.93 -1.75
C LYS A 379 -15.75 0.55 -2.17
N GLN A 380 -14.85 -0.39 -2.41
CA GLN A 380 -15.23 -1.76 -2.74
C GLN A 380 -15.95 -2.43 -1.57
N ALA A 381 -15.42 -2.30 -0.35
CA ALA A 381 -16.04 -2.86 0.86
C ALA A 381 -17.47 -2.35 1.05
N TYR A 382 -17.68 -1.03 0.99
CA TYR A 382 -19.00 -0.43 1.12
C TYR A 382 -19.98 -0.77 -0.02
N SER A 383 -19.51 -1.32 -1.13
CA SER A 383 -20.38 -1.79 -2.22
C SER A 383 -21.04 -3.16 -1.93
N TYR A 384 -20.56 -3.89 -0.93
CA TYR A 384 -21.15 -5.16 -0.55
C TYR A 384 -22.38 -4.95 0.35
N SER A 385 -23.44 -5.74 0.09
CA SER A 385 -24.67 -5.69 0.90
C SER A 385 -24.45 -6.10 2.36
N SER A 386 -23.45 -6.96 2.61
CA SER A 386 -23.05 -7.36 3.96
C SER A 386 -22.52 -6.21 4.83
N MET A 387 -22.21 -5.06 4.24
CA MET A 387 -21.78 -3.85 4.96
C MET A 387 -22.93 -2.89 5.29
N ASN A 388 -24.18 -3.23 4.96
CA ASN A 388 -25.34 -2.43 5.38
C ASN A 388 -25.59 -2.62 6.88
N ALA A 389 -25.73 -1.49 7.62
CA ALA A 389 -26.05 -1.45 9.06
C ALA A 389 -27.56 -1.58 9.29
#